data_32fa3f4451d9dbe50e15dfc051617c64
#
_entry.id   32fa3f4451d9dbe50e15dfc051617c64
#
_cell.length_a   1.000
_cell.length_b   1.000
_cell.length_c   1.000
_cell.angle_alpha   90.00
_cell.angle_beta   90.00
_cell.angle_gamma   90.00
#
_symmetry.space_group_name_H-M   'P 1'
#
loop_
_entity.id
_entity.type
_entity.pdbx_description
1 polymer ?
#
loop_
_entity_poly.entity_id
_entity_poly.type
_entity_poly.pdbx_seq_one_letter_code
_entity_poly.pdbx_strand_id
1 'polypeptide(L)'
;RVLFRSVTTHARHLFVIRYDASAFGDRPRSWFIRAMRAEGIPCSPGYEIPLHRMPGVLAARRTWSEIARATGRAIDIPTDPDAEDLPNTDRASREEGVWLGQSLLLGSDADMADVITAARRIREWCDSSS
;
A
#
# COMPACT_ATOMS: atom_id res chain seq x y z
N ARG A 1 -6.93 11.22 -13.36
CA ARG A 1 -6.86 12.69 -13.16
C ARG A 1 -8.22 13.38 -13.20
N VAL A 2 -9.24 12.80 -13.82
CA VAL A 2 -10.57 13.42 -13.98
C VAL A 2 -11.45 13.26 -12.76
N LEU A 3 -11.29 12.20 -11.99
CA LEU A 3 -12.14 11.82 -10.86
C LEU A 3 -12.12 12.80 -9.67
N PHE A 4 -11.10 13.65 -9.57
CA PHE A 4 -10.91 14.53 -8.40
C PHE A 4 -11.08 16.02 -8.68
N ARG A 5 -11.48 16.41 -9.90
CA ARG A 5 -11.58 17.83 -10.26
C ARG A 5 -12.64 18.63 -9.49
N SER A 6 -13.67 17.97 -8.97
CA SER A 6 -14.77 18.58 -8.21
C SER A 6 -14.64 18.37 -6.70
N VAL A 7 -13.60 17.69 -6.23
CA VAL A 7 -13.39 17.47 -4.80
C VAL A 7 -12.68 18.68 -4.21
N THR A 8 -13.36 19.40 -3.34
CA THR A 8 -12.82 20.55 -2.62
C THR A 8 -12.08 20.14 -1.35
N THR A 9 -12.53 19.04 -0.71
CA THR A 9 -11.92 18.49 0.51
C THR A 9 -11.96 16.97 0.42
N HIS A 10 -10.85 16.31 0.67
CA HIS A 10 -10.76 14.86 0.64
C HIS A 10 -10.73 14.29 2.06
N ALA A 11 -11.76 13.52 2.44
CA ALA A 11 -11.78 12.77 3.69
C ALA A 11 -10.87 11.54 3.56
N ARG A 12 -9.59 11.71 3.86
CA ARG A 12 -8.58 10.64 3.70
C ARG A 12 -8.76 9.60 4.81
N HIS A 13 -9.11 8.38 4.43
CA HIS A 13 -9.09 7.23 5.33
C HIS A 13 -7.66 6.73 5.56
N LEU A 14 -6.87 6.71 4.50
CA LEU A 14 -5.46 6.32 4.51
C LEU A 14 -4.66 7.26 3.61
N PHE A 15 -3.42 7.49 3.97
CA PHE A 15 -2.44 8.10 3.09
C PHE A 15 -1.36 7.06 2.78
N VAL A 16 -1.24 6.69 1.51
CA VAL A 16 -0.28 5.69 1.06
C VAL A 16 0.91 6.40 0.44
N ILE A 17 2.08 6.14 1.02
CA ILE A 17 3.36 6.60 0.50
C ILE A 17 3.94 5.48 -0.36
N ARG A 18 4.48 5.82 -1.51
CA ARG A 18 5.32 4.93 -2.28
C ARG A 18 6.76 5.03 -1.78
N TYR A 19 7.24 3.98 -1.15
CA TYR A 19 8.60 3.84 -0.69
C TYR A 19 9.52 3.50 -1.87
N ASP A 20 10.66 4.18 -1.94
CA ASP A 20 11.72 3.88 -2.89
C ASP A 20 12.99 3.51 -2.12
N ALA A 21 13.39 2.24 -2.19
CA ALA A 21 14.53 1.72 -1.46
C ALA A 21 15.85 2.43 -1.84
N SER A 22 15.99 2.83 -3.11
CA SER A 22 17.20 3.51 -3.59
C SER A 22 17.45 4.85 -2.91
N ALA A 23 16.38 5.53 -2.46
CA ALA A 23 16.49 6.77 -1.70
C ALA A 23 16.92 6.56 -0.24
N PHE A 24 17.04 5.29 0.22
CA PHE A 24 17.35 4.92 1.59
C PHE A 24 18.45 3.84 1.66
N GLY A 25 19.44 3.89 0.75
CA GLY A 25 20.57 2.96 0.71
C GLY A 25 20.16 1.50 0.48
N ASP A 26 19.21 1.28 -0.43
CA ASP A 26 18.65 -0.03 -0.81
C ASP A 26 18.11 -0.87 0.36
N ARG A 27 17.71 -0.19 1.45
CA ARG A 27 17.14 -0.85 2.61
C ARG A 27 15.70 -1.29 2.34
N PRO A 28 15.26 -2.45 2.88
CA PRO A 28 13.91 -2.93 2.63
C PRO A 28 12.85 -2.05 3.32
N ARG A 29 11.64 -1.97 2.76
CA ARG A 29 10.49 -1.24 3.32
C ARG A 29 10.26 -1.52 4.81
N SER A 30 10.42 -2.76 5.23
CA SER A 30 10.27 -3.16 6.64
C SER A 30 11.24 -2.45 7.58
N TRP A 31 12.45 -2.15 7.11
CA TRP A 31 13.41 -1.37 7.87
C TRP A 31 12.94 0.09 7.99
N PHE A 32 12.51 0.71 6.90
CA PHE A 32 11.98 2.08 6.91
C PHE A 32 10.78 2.23 7.85
N ILE A 33 9.83 1.29 7.81
CA ILE A 33 8.68 1.26 8.72
C ILE A 33 9.13 1.20 10.19
N ARG A 34 10.14 0.38 10.51
CA ARG A 34 10.69 0.33 11.88
C ARG A 34 11.35 1.65 12.29
N ALA A 35 12.10 2.25 11.38
CA ALA A 35 12.75 3.54 11.63
C ALA A 35 11.72 4.65 11.85
N MET A 36 10.69 4.77 11.03
CA MET A 36 9.59 5.74 11.22
C MET A 36 8.89 5.53 12.57
N ARG A 37 8.62 4.29 12.95
CA ARG A 37 8.02 3.98 14.25
C ARG A 37 8.93 4.36 15.43
N ALA A 38 10.25 4.22 15.29
CA ALA A 38 11.22 4.65 16.28
C ALA A 38 11.25 6.19 16.45
N GLU A 39 10.98 6.93 15.37
CA GLU A 39 10.78 8.39 15.39
C GLU A 39 9.37 8.80 15.90
N GLY A 40 8.55 7.83 16.35
CA GLY A 40 7.20 8.09 16.87
C GLY A 40 6.10 8.19 15.80
N ILE A 41 6.39 7.94 14.53
CA ILE A 41 5.42 8.02 13.44
C ILE A 41 4.77 6.66 13.19
N PRO A 42 3.48 6.45 13.54
CA PRO A 42 2.78 5.19 13.31
C PRO A 42 2.52 4.98 11.82
N CYS A 43 3.11 3.94 11.27
CA CYS A 43 2.90 3.53 9.88
C CYS A 43 2.90 1.99 9.75
N SER A 44 2.40 1.48 8.63
CA SER A 44 2.30 0.04 8.40
C SER A 44 2.56 -0.33 6.94
N PRO A 45 2.86 -1.60 6.64
CA PRO A 45 3.00 -2.07 5.26
C PRO A 45 1.67 -2.16 4.51
N GLY A 46 0.54 -2.00 5.20
CA GLY A 46 -0.77 -2.23 4.63
C GLY A 46 -1.05 -3.71 4.36
N TYR A 47 -1.78 -3.99 3.29
CA TYR A 47 -2.05 -5.37 2.86
C TYR A 47 -0.86 -5.89 2.04
N GLU A 48 -0.17 -6.89 2.58
CA GLU A 48 1.00 -7.50 1.92
C GLU A 48 0.61 -8.53 0.85
N ILE A 49 -0.64 -9.00 0.89
CA ILE A 49 -1.20 -9.90 -0.12
C ILE A 49 -2.09 -9.07 -1.05
N PRO A 50 -1.77 -8.97 -2.34
CA PRO A 50 -2.64 -8.31 -3.32
C PRO A 50 -4.00 -8.98 -3.41
N LEU A 51 -5.06 -8.21 -3.72
CA LEU A 51 -6.44 -8.71 -3.75
C LEU A 51 -6.62 -9.93 -4.65
N HIS A 52 -5.99 -9.95 -5.83
CA HIS A 52 -6.09 -11.07 -6.77
C HIS A 52 -5.48 -12.38 -6.24
N ARG A 53 -4.61 -12.30 -5.23
CA ARG A 53 -3.97 -13.45 -4.56
C ARG A 53 -4.60 -13.78 -3.21
N MET A 54 -5.56 -12.99 -2.73
CA MET A 54 -6.20 -13.23 -1.44
C MET A 54 -7.05 -14.51 -1.46
N PRO A 55 -6.87 -15.43 -0.48
CA PRO A 55 -7.62 -16.70 -0.44
C PRO A 55 -9.13 -16.52 -0.50
N GLY A 56 -9.68 -15.52 0.20
CA GLY A 56 -11.11 -15.20 0.18
C GLY A 56 -11.61 -14.74 -1.19
N VAL A 57 -10.81 -13.94 -1.91
CA VAL A 57 -11.13 -13.49 -3.27
C VAL A 57 -11.10 -14.67 -4.25
N LEU A 58 -10.10 -15.53 -4.14
CA LEU A 58 -9.99 -16.75 -4.97
C LEU A 58 -11.15 -17.71 -4.71
N ALA A 59 -11.54 -17.89 -3.45
CA ALA A 59 -12.71 -18.71 -3.09
C ALA A 59 -14.00 -18.12 -3.70
N ALA A 60 -14.22 -16.80 -3.57
CA ALA A 60 -15.37 -16.14 -4.17
C ALA A 60 -15.38 -16.27 -5.71
N ARG A 61 -14.24 -16.13 -6.38
CA ARG A 61 -14.10 -16.33 -7.83
C ARG A 61 -14.50 -17.74 -8.26
N ARG A 62 -14.10 -18.78 -7.50
CA ARG A 62 -14.51 -20.18 -7.76
C ARG A 62 -16.02 -20.35 -7.67
N THR A 63 -16.64 -19.86 -6.59
CA THR A 63 -18.09 -19.90 -6.42
C THR A 63 -18.83 -19.18 -7.55
N TRP A 64 -18.37 -17.99 -7.95
CA TRP A 64 -18.95 -17.26 -9.06
C TRP A 64 -18.81 -17.99 -10.40
N SER A 65 -17.68 -18.65 -10.64
CA SER A 65 -17.48 -19.49 -11.84
C SER A 65 -18.44 -20.68 -11.89
N GLU A 66 -18.69 -21.31 -10.73
CA GLU A 66 -19.66 -22.40 -10.62
C GLU A 66 -21.09 -21.94 -10.88
N ILE A 67 -21.49 -20.80 -10.30
CA ILE A 67 -22.81 -20.20 -10.52
C ILE A 67 -22.98 -19.81 -11.99
N ALA A 68 -21.97 -19.19 -12.60
CA ALA A 68 -22.01 -18.81 -14.00
C ALA A 68 -22.20 -20.02 -14.92
N ARG A 69 -21.47 -21.11 -14.65
CA ARG A 69 -21.62 -22.36 -15.40
C ARG A 69 -23.02 -22.96 -15.23
N ALA A 70 -23.55 -22.99 -13.99
CA ALA A 70 -24.85 -23.53 -13.70
C ALA A 70 -26.00 -22.72 -14.33
N THR A 71 -25.80 -21.42 -14.54
CA THR A 71 -26.78 -20.50 -15.14
C THR A 71 -26.60 -20.29 -16.65
N GLY A 72 -25.66 -21.01 -17.28
CA GLY A 72 -25.38 -20.90 -18.72
C GLY A 72 -24.71 -19.57 -19.11
N ARG A 73 -24.14 -18.84 -18.17
CA ARG A 73 -23.41 -17.59 -18.45
C ARG A 73 -21.95 -17.91 -18.74
N ALA A 74 -21.44 -17.47 -19.89
CA ALA A 74 -20.02 -17.56 -20.22
C ALA A 74 -19.29 -16.41 -19.52
N ILE A 75 -18.81 -16.64 -18.30
CA ILE A 75 -17.93 -15.72 -17.57
C ILE A 75 -16.64 -16.48 -17.30
N ASP A 76 -15.56 -16.03 -17.91
CA ASP A 76 -14.22 -16.52 -17.61
C ASP A 76 -13.65 -15.71 -16.44
N ILE A 77 -13.65 -16.30 -15.25
CA ILE A 77 -13.11 -15.69 -14.03
C ILE A 77 -11.85 -16.47 -13.67
N PRO A 78 -10.66 -15.86 -13.74
CA PRO A 78 -9.43 -16.52 -13.30
C PRO A 78 -9.52 -16.97 -11.84
N THR A 79 -9.31 -18.25 -11.58
CA THR A 79 -9.36 -18.83 -10.23
C THR A 79 -7.97 -19.22 -9.73
N ASP A 80 -6.98 -19.19 -10.60
CA ASP A 80 -5.58 -19.37 -10.28
C ASP A 80 -4.98 -18.01 -9.85
N PRO A 81 -4.31 -17.93 -8.70
CA PRO A 81 -3.65 -16.71 -8.24
C PRO A 81 -2.55 -16.21 -9.18
N ASP A 82 -1.98 -17.10 -9.99
CA ASP A 82 -0.90 -16.79 -10.93
C ASP A 82 -1.37 -16.57 -12.37
N ALA A 83 -2.69 -16.71 -12.63
CA ALA A 83 -3.27 -16.45 -13.95
C ALA A 83 -3.22 -14.95 -14.36
N GLU A 84 -3.11 -14.05 -13.36
CA GLU A 84 -3.04 -12.60 -13.59
C GLU A 84 -1.63 -12.11 -13.25
N ASP A 85 -0.84 -11.77 -14.27
CA ASP A 85 0.46 -11.14 -14.07
C ASP A 85 0.27 -9.63 -13.83
N LEU A 86 0.29 -9.23 -12.57
CA LEU A 86 0.12 -7.85 -12.12
C LEU A 86 1.36 -7.37 -11.34
N PRO A 87 2.53 -7.25 -11.99
CA PRO A 87 3.80 -6.98 -11.32
C PRO A 87 3.81 -5.65 -10.57
N ASN A 88 3.12 -4.64 -11.07
CA ASN A 88 3.00 -3.35 -10.38
C ASN A 88 2.19 -3.46 -9.08
N THR A 89 1.15 -4.29 -9.07
CA THR A 89 0.32 -4.54 -7.89
C THR A 89 1.09 -5.34 -6.85
N ASP A 90 1.82 -6.36 -7.28
CA ASP A 90 2.68 -7.16 -6.41
C ASP A 90 3.76 -6.29 -5.76
N ARG A 91 4.46 -5.48 -6.55
CA ARG A 91 5.50 -4.57 -6.04
C ARG A 91 4.92 -3.52 -5.09
N ALA A 92 3.82 -2.86 -5.45
CA ALA A 92 3.16 -1.88 -4.60
C ALA A 92 2.74 -2.47 -3.25
N SER A 93 2.24 -3.71 -3.24
CA SER A 93 1.77 -4.39 -2.04
C SER A 93 2.92 -4.90 -1.16
N ARG A 94 3.97 -5.48 -1.77
CA ARG A 94 5.03 -6.19 -1.02
C ARG A 94 6.22 -5.30 -0.68
N GLU A 95 6.54 -4.31 -1.54
CA GLU A 95 7.82 -3.60 -1.49
C GLU A 95 7.68 -2.09 -1.27
N GLU A 96 6.65 -1.46 -1.88
CA GLU A 96 6.59 -0.01 -1.96
C GLU A 96 5.57 0.66 -1.02
N GLY A 97 4.45 0.01 -0.72
CA GLY A 97 3.37 0.64 0.03
C GLY A 97 3.72 0.87 1.51
N VAL A 98 3.66 2.12 1.96
CA VAL A 98 3.71 2.49 3.38
C VAL A 98 2.45 3.28 3.71
N TRP A 99 1.69 2.83 4.69
CA TRP A 99 0.39 3.36 5.03
C TRP A 99 0.45 4.19 6.30
N LEU A 100 -0.05 5.43 6.21
CA LEU A 100 -0.33 6.30 7.35
C LEU A 100 -1.83 6.28 7.60
N GLY A 101 -2.23 5.99 8.83
CA GLY A 101 -3.64 5.93 9.24
C GLY A 101 -4.26 7.31 9.38
N GLN A 102 -5.59 7.37 9.28
CA GLN A 102 -6.35 8.61 9.41
C GLN A 102 -6.08 9.36 10.72
N SER A 103 -5.92 8.65 11.83
CA SER A 103 -5.65 9.26 13.15
C SER A 103 -4.44 10.18 13.14
N LEU A 104 -3.38 9.81 12.41
CA LEU A 104 -2.21 10.66 12.24
C LEU A 104 -2.55 11.92 11.42
N LEU A 105 -3.40 11.79 10.41
CA LEU A 105 -3.76 12.88 9.49
C LEU A 105 -4.77 13.88 10.08
N LEU A 106 -5.29 13.63 11.27
CA LEU A 106 -6.16 14.53 12.03
C LEU A 106 -5.37 15.47 12.96
N GLY A 107 -4.06 15.34 12.98
CA GLY A 107 -3.17 16.21 13.74
C GLY A 107 -3.06 17.61 13.15
N SER A 108 -2.33 18.48 13.84
CA SER A 108 -2.02 19.83 13.39
C SER A 108 -1.01 19.84 12.23
N ASP A 109 -0.82 21.03 11.64
CA ASP A 109 0.25 21.22 10.62
C ASP A 109 1.65 20.92 11.19
N ALA A 110 1.86 21.14 12.50
CA ALA A 110 3.10 20.78 13.18
C ALA A 110 3.29 19.27 13.24
N ASP A 111 2.23 18.51 13.56
CA ASP A 111 2.29 17.04 13.56
C ASP A 111 2.59 16.49 12.15
N MET A 112 2.04 17.15 11.10
CA MET A 112 2.37 16.79 9.72
C MET A 112 3.82 17.10 9.37
N ALA A 113 4.38 18.20 9.87
CA ALA A 113 5.77 18.56 9.71
C ALA A 113 6.71 17.54 10.39
N ASP A 114 6.32 16.97 11.51
CA ASP A 114 7.08 15.93 12.20
C ASP A 114 7.19 14.65 11.38
N VAL A 115 6.15 14.25 10.66
CA VAL A 115 6.21 13.11 9.72
C VAL A 115 7.28 13.34 8.65
N ILE A 116 7.32 14.54 8.07
CA ILE A 116 8.29 14.91 7.04
C ILE A 116 9.71 14.95 7.63
N THR A 117 9.84 15.51 8.83
CA THR A 117 11.13 15.62 9.53
C THR A 117 11.70 14.25 9.87
N ALA A 118 10.88 13.33 10.36
CA ALA A 118 11.28 11.95 10.62
C ALA A 118 11.81 11.26 9.35
N ALA A 119 11.08 11.35 8.25
CA ALA A 119 11.50 10.75 6.99
C ALA A 119 12.84 11.35 6.46
N ARG A 120 13.03 12.66 6.62
CA ARG A 120 14.29 13.34 6.24
C ARG A 120 15.48 12.88 7.08
N ARG A 121 15.32 12.80 8.41
CA ARG A 121 16.36 12.32 9.33
C ARG A 121 16.79 10.89 8.99
N ILE A 122 15.82 10.03 8.72
CA ILE A 122 16.10 8.66 8.33
C ILE A 122 16.91 8.61 7.03
N ARG A 123 16.57 9.44 6.05
CA ARG A 123 17.31 9.54 4.80
C ARG A 123 18.73 10.07 5.01
N GLU A 124 18.87 11.18 5.73
CA GLU A 124 20.18 11.77 6.04
C GLU A 124 21.09 10.78 6.77
N TRP A 125 20.53 9.98 7.68
CA TRP A 125 21.27 8.92 8.35
C TRP A 125 21.76 7.85 7.35
N CYS A 126 20.94 7.44 6.38
CA CYS A 126 21.38 6.52 5.33
C CYS A 126 22.53 7.09 4.50
N ASP A 127 22.42 8.37 4.09
CA ASP A 127 23.43 9.04 3.26
C ASP A 127 24.78 9.15 4.01
N SER A 128 24.76 9.33 5.34
CA SER A 128 25.96 9.43 6.18
C SER A 128 26.61 8.08 6.53
N SER A 129 25.87 6.98 6.30
CA SER A 129 26.30 5.62 6.67
C SER A 129 26.70 4.77 5.46
N SER A 130 26.74 5.37 4.29
CA SER A 130 27.19 4.77 3.02
C SER A 130 28.62 5.15 2.74
#